data_ea0de5a530f3df58283a5499a318b931
#
_entry.id   ea0de5a530f3df58283a5499a318b931
#
_cell.length_a   1.000
_cell.length_b   1.000
_cell.length_c   1.000
_cell.angle_alpha   90.00
_cell.angle_beta   90.00
_cell.angle_gamma   90.00
#
_symmetry.space_group_name_H-M   'P 1'
#
loop_
_entity.id
_entity.type
_entity.pdbx_description
1 polymer ?
#
loop_
_entity_poly.entity_id
_entity_poly.type
_entity_poly.pdbx_seq_one_letter_code
_entity_poly.pdbx_strand_id
1 'polypeptide(L)'
;MIRKAVRANIIVLYKEAGWWKPEYSKDSSFIDSIVKNTYCLVGAFHKNEMIGMGRGISDGCSDAYVQDVVVLKKYRGHGIGAAIIGKIVNHLQSNGIDWIALVAEPGSEKFYRKLGFRTMKKNIPMLLK
;
A
#
# COMPACT_ATOMS: atom_id res chain seq x y z
N MET A 1 -3.83 6.10 -18.70
CA MET A 1 -2.53 6.82 -18.76
C MET A 1 -2.19 7.34 -17.37
N ILE A 2 -0.99 7.02 -16.91
CA ILE A 2 -0.54 7.46 -15.59
C ILE A 2 0.01 8.88 -15.72
N ARG A 3 -0.52 9.79 -14.92
CA ARG A 3 -0.05 11.17 -14.92
C ARG A 3 1.37 11.23 -14.36
N LYS A 4 2.24 12.06 -14.95
CA LYS A 4 3.59 12.30 -14.42
C LYS A 4 3.58 12.73 -12.95
N ALA A 5 2.58 13.51 -12.56
CA ALA A 5 2.42 13.93 -11.18
C ALA A 5 2.21 12.75 -10.22
N VAL A 6 1.46 11.73 -10.65
CA VAL A 6 1.23 10.53 -9.83
C VAL A 6 2.53 9.76 -9.65
N ARG A 7 3.30 9.58 -10.73
CA ARG A 7 4.62 8.93 -10.62
C ARG A 7 5.52 9.67 -9.64
N ALA A 8 5.63 10.99 -9.77
CA ALA A 8 6.46 11.81 -8.90
C ALA A 8 6.02 11.69 -7.42
N ASN A 9 4.71 11.70 -7.19
CA ASN A 9 4.16 11.57 -5.84
C ASN A 9 4.49 10.21 -5.23
N ILE A 10 4.37 9.13 -5.99
CA ILE A 10 4.69 7.78 -5.53
C ILE A 10 6.17 7.67 -5.19
N ILE A 11 7.04 8.26 -5.99
CA ILE A 11 8.47 8.28 -5.71
C ILE A 11 8.75 8.96 -4.37
N VAL A 12 8.12 10.11 -4.10
CA VAL A 12 8.26 10.80 -2.81
C VAL A 12 7.82 9.91 -1.66
N LEU A 13 6.68 9.23 -1.81
CA LEU A 13 6.17 8.31 -0.79
C LEU A 13 7.12 7.13 -0.55
N TYR A 14 7.66 6.55 -1.60
CA TYR A 14 8.61 5.44 -1.50
C TYR A 14 9.91 5.88 -0.82
N LYS A 15 10.40 7.07 -1.12
CA LYS A 15 11.60 7.62 -0.47
C LYS A 15 11.37 7.80 1.02
N GLU A 16 10.24 8.37 1.41
CA GLU A 16 9.94 8.60 2.82
C GLU A 16 9.76 7.28 3.58
N ALA A 17 9.20 6.27 2.92
CA ALA A 17 9.02 4.95 3.52
C ALA A 17 10.33 4.14 3.63
N GLY A 18 11.40 4.60 2.99
CA GLY A 18 12.67 3.88 2.97
C GLY A 18 12.72 2.76 1.94
N TRP A 19 11.82 2.74 0.97
CA TRP A 19 11.73 1.69 -0.05
C TRP A 19 12.45 2.04 -1.35
N TRP A 20 12.88 3.29 -1.51
CA TRP A 20 13.53 3.75 -2.73
C TRP A 20 14.99 3.32 -2.76
N LYS A 21 15.41 2.75 -3.90
CA LYS A 21 16.80 2.36 -4.12
C LYS A 21 17.45 3.30 -5.14
N PRO A 22 18.75 3.62 -5.00
CA PRO A 22 19.44 4.53 -5.93
C PRO A 22 19.34 4.10 -7.40
N GLU A 23 19.37 2.80 -7.68
CA GLU A 23 19.27 2.26 -9.03
C GLU A 23 17.93 2.57 -9.70
N TYR A 24 16.88 2.84 -8.93
CA TYR A 24 15.56 3.20 -9.48
C TYR A 24 15.57 4.57 -10.16
N SER A 25 16.55 5.42 -9.83
CA SER A 25 16.65 6.76 -10.44
C SER A 25 17.03 6.72 -11.91
N LYS A 26 17.63 5.63 -12.38
CA LYS A 26 18.02 5.47 -13.79
C LYS A 26 16.81 5.26 -14.69
N ASP A 27 15.83 4.52 -14.20
CA ASP A 27 14.57 4.27 -14.90
C ASP A 27 13.48 4.03 -13.87
N SER A 28 12.60 4.99 -13.71
CA SER A 28 11.49 4.92 -12.77
C SER A 28 10.18 4.48 -13.42
N SER A 29 10.23 4.01 -14.66
CA SER A 29 9.01 3.58 -15.38
C SER A 29 8.33 2.37 -14.73
N PHE A 30 9.04 1.62 -13.88
CA PHE A 30 8.43 0.51 -13.15
C PHE A 30 7.26 0.99 -12.26
N ILE A 31 7.28 2.24 -11.82
CA ILE A 31 6.18 2.82 -11.05
C ILE A 31 4.89 2.80 -11.88
N ASP A 32 4.99 3.11 -13.17
CA ASP A 32 3.84 3.09 -14.07
C ASP A 32 3.27 1.67 -14.18
N SER A 33 4.15 0.66 -14.21
CA SER A 33 3.74 -0.74 -14.24
C SER A 33 3.06 -1.16 -12.94
N ILE A 34 3.56 -0.69 -11.79
CA ILE A 34 2.92 -0.92 -10.50
C ILE A 34 1.49 -0.38 -10.52
N VAL A 35 1.32 0.87 -10.94
CA VAL A 35 0.00 1.51 -10.98
C VAL A 35 -0.93 0.78 -11.95
N LYS A 36 -0.43 0.43 -13.13
CA LYS A 36 -1.23 -0.23 -14.16
C LYS A 36 -1.66 -1.65 -13.76
N ASN A 37 -0.77 -2.39 -13.11
CA ASN A 37 -0.98 -3.82 -12.86
C ASN A 37 -1.47 -4.14 -11.44
N THR A 38 -1.57 -3.16 -10.55
CA THR A 38 -2.09 -3.38 -9.22
C THR A 38 -3.61 -3.51 -9.27
N TYR A 39 -4.14 -4.57 -8.66
CA TYR A 39 -5.57 -4.83 -8.63
C TYR A 39 -6.36 -3.69 -7.99
N CYS A 40 -5.88 -3.18 -6.86
CA CYS A 40 -6.52 -2.09 -6.14
C CYS A 40 -5.44 -1.13 -5.62
N LEU A 41 -5.40 0.07 -6.18
CA LEU A 41 -4.50 1.13 -5.72
C LEU A 41 -5.35 2.27 -5.17
N VAL A 42 -5.11 2.62 -3.91
CA VAL A 42 -5.80 3.73 -3.25
C VAL A 42 -4.79 4.83 -2.94
N GLY A 43 -5.13 6.04 -3.32
CA GLY A 43 -4.33 7.22 -3.01
C GLY A 43 -5.14 8.21 -2.18
N ALA A 44 -4.48 8.86 -1.23
CA ALA A 44 -5.03 9.98 -0.48
C ALA A 44 -4.42 11.27 -1.00
N PHE A 45 -5.24 12.26 -1.27
CA PHE A 45 -4.80 13.51 -1.89
C PHE A 45 -5.16 14.71 -1.01
N HIS A 46 -4.24 15.67 -0.96
CA HIS A 46 -4.49 16.97 -0.37
C HIS A 46 -3.98 18.02 -1.36
N LYS A 47 -4.87 18.92 -1.81
CA LYS A 47 -4.54 19.96 -2.79
C LYS A 47 -3.83 19.40 -4.02
N ASN A 48 -4.37 18.32 -4.58
CA ASN A 48 -3.84 17.62 -5.76
C ASN A 48 -2.49 16.92 -5.56
N GLU A 49 -1.98 16.88 -4.33
CA GLU A 49 -0.78 16.13 -3.98
C GLU A 49 -1.15 14.80 -3.33
N MET A 50 -0.57 13.71 -3.79
CA MET A 50 -0.76 12.41 -3.15
C MET A 50 0.06 12.34 -1.87
N ILE A 51 -0.63 12.33 -0.73
CA ILE A 51 0.00 12.34 0.59
C ILE A 51 0.03 10.97 1.25
N GLY A 52 -0.61 9.98 0.64
CA GLY A 52 -0.61 8.62 1.13
C GLY A 52 -1.09 7.67 0.06
N MET A 53 -0.74 6.40 0.22
CA MET A 53 -1.16 5.34 -0.69
C MET A 53 -1.19 3.99 -0.01
N GLY A 54 -1.84 3.04 -0.66
CA GLY A 54 -1.80 1.64 -0.31
C GLY A 54 -2.23 0.80 -1.49
N ARG A 55 -1.79 -0.46 -1.53
CA ARG A 55 -2.11 -1.37 -2.62
C ARG A 55 -2.75 -2.65 -2.11
N GLY A 56 -3.72 -3.15 -2.87
CA GLY A 56 -4.21 -4.52 -2.73
C GLY A 56 -3.75 -5.34 -3.92
N ILE A 57 -2.89 -6.31 -3.67
CA ILE A 57 -2.38 -7.23 -4.70
C ILE A 57 -3.25 -8.47 -4.70
N SER A 58 -3.82 -8.82 -5.85
CA SER A 58 -4.76 -9.94 -5.97
C SER A 58 -4.94 -10.31 -7.43
N ASP A 59 -5.39 -11.55 -7.66
CA ASP A 59 -5.86 -11.98 -8.96
C ASP A 59 -7.32 -11.57 -9.19
N GLY A 60 -7.97 -10.99 -8.19
CA GLY A 60 -9.36 -10.54 -8.27
C GLY A 60 -10.38 -11.62 -7.94
N CYS A 61 -9.96 -12.83 -7.56
CA CYS A 61 -10.90 -13.92 -7.30
C CYS A 61 -10.57 -14.81 -6.09
N SER A 62 -9.28 -14.93 -5.72
CA SER A 62 -8.93 -15.84 -4.62
C SER A 62 -8.51 -15.08 -3.35
N ASP A 63 -7.27 -14.72 -3.26
CA ASP A 63 -6.67 -14.10 -2.08
C ASP A 63 -6.13 -12.73 -2.39
N ALA A 64 -5.80 -11.96 -1.35
CA ALA A 64 -5.19 -10.65 -1.54
C ALA A 64 -4.15 -10.35 -0.46
N TYR A 65 -3.20 -9.49 -0.83
CA TYR A 65 -2.19 -8.96 0.09
C TYR A 65 -2.22 -7.45 0.04
N VAL A 66 -2.23 -6.83 1.22
CA VAL A 66 -2.11 -5.37 1.34
C VAL A 66 -0.63 -5.03 1.40
N GLN A 67 -0.20 -4.13 0.53
CA GLN A 67 1.20 -3.71 0.44
C GLN A 67 1.33 -2.21 0.24
N ASP A 68 2.54 -1.71 0.50
CA ASP A 68 2.94 -0.33 0.22
C ASP A 68 2.01 0.70 0.84
N VAL A 69 1.61 0.47 2.09
CA VAL A 69 0.80 1.44 2.83
C VAL A 69 1.74 2.47 3.45
N VAL A 70 1.61 3.71 3.03
CA VAL A 70 2.44 4.81 3.53
C VAL A 70 1.65 6.11 3.51
N VAL A 71 1.88 6.93 4.53
CA VAL A 71 1.34 8.30 4.62
C VAL A 71 2.53 9.20 4.91
N LEU A 72 2.60 10.34 4.23
CA LEU A 72 3.65 11.32 4.49
C LEU A 72 3.65 11.71 5.97
N LYS A 73 4.84 11.81 6.55
CA LYS A 73 5.04 12.00 7.98
C LYS A 73 4.24 13.18 8.55
N LYS A 74 4.22 14.30 7.85
CA LYS A 74 3.50 15.50 8.30
C LYS A 74 1.98 15.35 8.30
N TYR A 75 1.45 14.33 7.64
CA TYR A 75 0.00 14.07 7.61
C TYR A 75 -0.42 12.88 8.48
N ARG A 76 0.52 12.25 9.18
CA ARG A 76 0.21 11.13 10.07
C ARG A 76 -0.58 11.61 11.29
N GLY A 77 -1.30 10.66 11.92
CA GLY A 77 -2.11 10.96 13.09
C GLY A 77 -3.49 11.55 12.78
N HIS A 78 -3.92 11.51 11.52
CA HIS A 78 -5.21 12.05 11.10
C HIS A 78 -6.18 10.98 10.55
N GLY A 79 -5.85 9.70 10.73
CA GLY A 79 -6.69 8.61 10.26
C GLY A 79 -6.59 8.29 8.78
N ILE A 80 -5.63 8.87 8.06
CA ILE A 80 -5.50 8.70 6.61
C ILE A 80 -5.12 7.24 6.26
N GLY A 81 -4.16 6.68 6.99
CA GLY A 81 -3.77 5.29 6.77
C GLY A 81 -4.92 4.32 6.98
N ALA A 82 -5.68 4.52 8.04
CA ALA A 82 -6.86 3.70 8.32
C ALA A 82 -7.90 3.81 7.21
N ALA A 83 -8.12 5.01 6.68
CA ALA A 83 -9.05 5.24 5.59
C ALA A 83 -8.59 4.55 4.30
N ILE A 84 -7.30 4.59 4.00
CA ILE A 84 -6.72 3.91 2.85
C ILE A 84 -6.96 2.40 2.94
N ILE A 85 -6.62 1.80 4.07
CA ILE A 85 -6.79 0.36 4.28
C ILE A 85 -8.27 -0.01 4.24
N GLY A 86 -9.13 0.80 4.84
CA GLY A 86 -10.56 0.58 4.80
C GLY A 86 -11.11 0.53 3.37
N LYS A 87 -10.65 1.41 2.50
CA LYS A 87 -11.06 1.41 1.09
C LYS A 87 -10.56 0.17 0.35
N ILE A 88 -9.32 -0.24 0.60
CA ILE A 88 -8.76 -1.45 -0.01
C ILE A 88 -9.58 -2.67 0.42
N VAL A 89 -9.79 -2.83 1.72
CA VAL A 89 -10.52 -3.98 2.28
C VAL A 89 -11.96 -4.01 1.74
N ASN A 90 -12.64 -2.88 1.73
CA ASN A 90 -14.01 -2.80 1.20
C ASN A 90 -14.07 -3.20 -0.26
N HIS A 91 -13.13 -2.74 -1.07
CA HIS A 91 -13.08 -3.10 -2.48
C HIS A 91 -12.86 -4.60 -2.68
N LEU A 92 -11.91 -5.16 -1.93
CA LEU A 92 -11.62 -6.59 -2.01
C LEU A 92 -12.83 -7.43 -1.58
N GLN A 93 -13.43 -7.11 -0.44
CA GLN A 93 -14.59 -7.85 0.07
C GLN A 93 -15.81 -7.71 -0.84
N SER A 94 -16.01 -6.55 -1.45
CA SER A 94 -17.08 -6.34 -2.43
C SER A 94 -16.93 -7.23 -3.65
N ASN A 95 -15.72 -7.69 -3.94
CA ASN A 95 -15.43 -8.58 -5.05
C ASN A 95 -15.27 -10.04 -4.61
N GLY A 96 -15.73 -10.36 -3.40
CA GLY A 96 -15.75 -11.74 -2.89
C GLY A 96 -14.42 -12.23 -2.34
N ILE A 97 -13.46 -11.35 -2.12
CA ILE A 97 -12.15 -11.74 -1.59
C ILE A 97 -12.15 -11.56 -0.08
N ASP A 98 -12.11 -12.65 0.66
CA ASP A 98 -12.17 -12.64 2.12
C ASP A 98 -10.83 -12.94 2.79
N TRP A 99 -9.94 -13.67 2.12
CA TRP A 99 -8.62 -13.94 2.67
C TRP A 99 -7.69 -12.78 2.29
N ILE A 100 -7.46 -11.90 3.25
CA ILE A 100 -6.68 -10.67 3.05
C ILE A 100 -5.58 -10.63 4.10
N ALA A 101 -4.33 -10.67 3.65
CA ALA A 101 -3.18 -10.71 4.52
C ALA A 101 -2.24 -9.53 4.28
N LEU A 102 -1.31 -9.33 5.18
CA LEU A 102 -0.22 -8.37 5.03
C LEU A 102 0.96 -8.79 5.89
N VAL A 103 2.13 -8.22 5.59
CA VAL A 103 3.29 -8.33 6.45
C VAL A 103 3.49 -6.97 7.10
N ALA A 104 3.25 -6.90 8.41
CA ALA A 104 3.35 -5.65 9.15
C ALA A 104 4.82 -5.29 9.39
N GLU A 105 5.18 -4.05 9.06
CA GLU A 105 6.51 -3.55 9.39
C GLU A 105 6.67 -3.39 10.91
N PRO A 106 7.92 -3.43 11.41
CA PRO A 106 8.16 -3.27 12.85
C PRO A 106 7.46 -2.02 13.39
N GLY A 107 6.73 -2.19 14.48
CA GLY A 107 6.01 -1.11 15.15
C GLY A 107 4.62 -0.82 14.61
N SER A 108 4.19 -1.42 13.51
CA SER A 108 2.88 -1.15 12.92
C SER A 108 1.79 -2.14 13.32
N GLU A 109 2.12 -3.18 14.05
CA GLU A 109 1.18 -4.25 14.41
C GLU A 109 -0.07 -3.71 15.13
N LYS A 110 0.12 -2.83 16.09
CA LYS A 110 -0.99 -2.26 16.87
C LYS A 110 -1.97 -1.49 15.98
N PHE A 111 -1.44 -0.76 15.00
CA PHE A 111 -2.24 -0.03 14.03
C PHE A 111 -3.15 -0.98 13.25
N TYR A 112 -2.60 -2.08 12.73
CA TYR A 112 -3.38 -3.04 11.97
C TYR A 112 -4.37 -3.82 12.84
N ARG A 113 -4.04 -4.11 14.09
CA ARG A 113 -4.97 -4.77 15.02
C ARG A 113 -6.23 -3.94 15.21
N LYS A 114 -6.12 -2.63 15.30
CA LYS A 114 -7.28 -1.74 15.42
C LYS A 114 -8.20 -1.80 14.20
N LEU A 115 -7.66 -2.20 13.05
CA LEU A 115 -8.41 -2.32 11.81
C LEU A 115 -8.99 -3.72 11.58
N GLY A 116 -8.81 -4.62 12.54
CA GLY A 116 -9.37 -5.96 12.47
C GLY A 116 -8.40 -7.06 12.06
N PHE A 117 -7.16 -6.71 11.74
CA PHE A 117 -6.15 -7.71 11.41
C PHE A 117 -5.65 -8.41 12.68
N ARG A 118 -5.32 -9.68 12.55
CA ARG A 118 -4.81 -10.49 13.66
C ARG A 118 -3.55 -11.21 13.23
N THR A 119 -2.63 -11.39 14.16
CA THR A 119 -1.42 -12.14 13.91
C THR A 119 -1.74 -13.59 13.57
N MET A 120 -1.16 -14.11 12.50
CA MET A 120 -1.26 -15.54 12.19
C MET A 120 -0.33 -16.30 13.13
N LYS A 121 -0.88 -17.23 13.91
CA LYS A 121 -0.12 -17.90 14.97
C LYS A 121 0.85 -18.96 14.48
N LYS A 122 0.57 -19.59 13.34
CA LYS A 122 1.34 -20.73 12.84
C LYS A 122 2.07 -20.47 11.54
N ASN A 123 1.82 -19.32 10.90
CA ASN A 123 2.42 -18.96 9.62
C ASN A 123 3.56 -17.98 9.86
N ILE A 124 4.65 -18.16 9.13
CA ILE A 124 5.84 -17.34 9.30
C ILE A 124 6.15 -16.65 7.97
N PRO A 125 6.28 -15.33 7.95
CA PRO A 125 6.70 -14.63 6.74
C PRO A 125 8.13 -15.01 6.41
N MET A 126 8.39 -15.32 5.13
CA MET A 126 9.71 -15.75 4.68
C MET A 126 10.10 -14.96 3.44
N LEU A 127 11.34 -14.55 3.38
CA LEU A 127 11.89 -13.80 2.27
C LEU A 127 13.02 -14.58 1.62
N LEU A 128 12.97 -14.70 0.31
CA LEU A 128 14.05 -15.33 -0.45
C LEU A 128 15.24 -14.36 -0.51
N LYS A 129 16.42 -14.85 -0.09
CA LYS A 129 17.66 -14.08 -0.14
C LYS A 129 18.69 -14.78 -0.99
#